data_2f063d896a22cdff2773b6adb6cca897
#
_entry.id   2f063d896a22cdff2773b6adb6cca897
#
_cell.length_a   1.000
_cell.length_b   1.000
_cell.length_c   1.000
_cell.angle_alpha   90.00
_cell.angle_beta   90.00
_cell.angle_gamma   90.00
#
_symmetry.space_group_name_H-M   'P 1'
#
loop_
_entity.id
_entity.type
_entity.pdbx_description
1 polymer ?
#
loop_
_entity_poly.entity_id
_entity_poly.type
_entity_poly.pdbx_seq_one_letter_code
_entity_poly.pdbx_strand_id
1 'polypeptide(L)'
;KESMWGVMKNLGFTLEGRTLGIIGMGNIGKTVARLAEAFHMNVIYYNRRSTVEGYERVDLDTLLKRSDFVSIHTPLTDETRHMIGK
;
A
#
# COMPACT_ATOMS: atom_id res chain seq x y z
N LYS A 1 0.98 -2.18 27.49
CA LYS A 1 0.82 -2.80 26.19
C LYS A 1 1.29 -1.89 25.09
N GLU A 2 2.08 -2.45 24.20
CA GLU A 2 2.61 -1.69 23.10
C GLU A 2 1.49 -1.28 22.17
N SER A 3 1.38 0.02 21.90
CA SER A 3 0.36 0.50 20.98
C SER A 3 0.86 0.39 19.54
N MET A 4 -0.09 0.31 18.63
CA MET A 4 0.24 0.35 17.21
C MET A 4 1.00 1.62 16.88
N TRP A 5 0.65 2.72 17.56
CA TRP A 5 1.32 4.00 17.34
C TRP A 5 2.82 3.91 17.65
N GLY A 6 3.17 3.28 18.78
CA GLY A 6 4.56 3.13 19.15
C GLY A 6 5.34 2.32 18.14
N VAL A 7 4.72 1.25 17.64
CA VAL A 7 5.36 0.42 16.61
C VAL A 7 5.58 1.22 15.34
N MET A 8 4.58 1.97 14.91
CA MET A 8 4.67 2.76 13.69
C MET A 8 5.71 3.85 13.80
N LYS A 9 5.80 4.49 14.97
CA LYS A 9 6.79 5.53 15.20
C LYS A 9 8.20 4.98 15.06
N ASN A 10 8.44 3.80 15.60
CA ASN A 10 9.75 3.18 15.51
C ASN A 10 10.10 2.76 14.10
N LEU A 11 9.09 2.39 13.30
CA LEU A 11 9.31 1.98 11.92
C LEU A 11 9.52 3.15 10.98
N GLY A 12 9.23 4.38 11.44
CA GLY A 12 9.27 5.54 10.56
C GLY A 12 10.60 5.70 9.84
N PHE A 13 11.70 5.52 10.54
CA PHE A 13 13.02 5.65 9.92
C PHE A 13 13.29 4.57 8.89
N THR A 14 12.76 3.37 9.13
CA THR A 14 12.95 2.25 8.21
C THR A 14 12.12 2.44 6.94
N LEU A 15 10.99 3.10 7.06
CA LEU A 15 10.04 3.22 5.95
C LEU A 15 10.33 4.39 5.03
N GLU A 16 11.08 5.38 5.47
CA GLU A 16 11.31 6.56 4.67
C GLU A 16 11.97 6.19 3.34
N GLY A 17 11.40 6.71 2.25
CA GLY A 17 11.90 6.45 0.91
C GLY A 17 11.47 5.12 0.32
N ARG A 18 10.82 4.27 1.12
CA ARG A 18 10.32 3.00 0.61
C ARG A 18 9.00 3.20 -0.11
N THR A 19 8.59 2.22 -0.88
CA THR A 19 7.37 2.30 -1.66
C THR A 19 6.31 1.37 -1.08
N LEU A 20 5.14 1.94 -0.82
CA LEU A 20 3.98 1.18 -0.40
C LEU A 20 3.04 1.02 -1.58
N GLY A 21 2.72 -0.24 -1.91
CA GLY A 21 1.73 -0.54 -2.93
C GLY A 21 0.42 -0.89 -2.28
N ILE A 22 -0.66 -0.24 -2.70
CA ILE A 22 -1.99 -0.48 -2.15
C ILE A 22 -2.84 -1.16 -3.20
N ILE A 23 -3.34 -2.34 -2.86
CA ILE A 23 -4.27 -3.06 -3.73
C ILE A 23 -5.68 -2.81 -3.20
N GLY A 24 -6.47 -2.06 -3.95
CA GLY A 24 -7.81 -1.68 -3.53
C GLY A 24 -7.83 -0.36 -2.78
N MET A 25 -7.52 0.72 -3.48
CA MET A 25 -7.52 2.06 -2.89
C MET A 25 -8.94 2.58 -2.76
N GLY A 26 -9.57 2.25 -1.65
CA GLY A 26 -10.86 2.81 -1.25
C GLY A 26 -10.65 3.72 -0.06
N ASN A 27 -11.70 3.86 0.77
CA ASN A 27 -11.61 4.76 1.93
C ASN A 27 -10.52 4.34 2.91
N ILE A 28 -10.46 3.03 3.21
CA ILE A 28 -9.44 2.53 4.12
C ILE A 28 -8.05 2.65 3.49
N GLY A 29 -7.96 2.34 2.21
CA GLY A 29 -6.68 2.45 1.51
C GLY A 29 -6.16 3.87 1.49
N LYS A 30 -7.06 4.86 1.33
CA LYS A 30 -6.65 6.26 1.36
C LYS A 30 -6.12 6.65 2.73
N THR A 31 -6.72 6.13 3.80
CA THR A 31 -6.22 6.39 5.14
C THR A 31 -4.82 5.82 5.32
N VAL A 32 -4.61 4.60 4.84
CA VAL A 32 -3.30 3.97 4.88
C VAL A 32 -2.29 4.77 4.06
N ALA A 33 -2.71 5.28 2.90
CA ALA A 33 -1.83 6.09 2.05
C ALA A 33 -1.38 7.35 2.76
N ARG A 34 -2.31 8.02 3.46
CA ARG A 34 -1.94 9.22 4.20
C ARG A 34 -0.96 8.92 5.33
N LEU A 35 -1.14 7.79 6.00
CA LEU A 35 -0.20 7.39 7.04
C LEU A 35 1.17 7.12 6.44
N ALA A 36 1.20 6.45 5.29
CA ALA A 36 2.48 6.16 4.63
C ALA A 36 3.18 7.45 4.23
N GLU A 37 2.43 8.43 3.73
CA GLU A 37 3.03 9.71 3.38
C GLU A 37 3.59 10.43 4.60
N ALA A 38 2.95 10.26 5.76
CA ALA A 38 3.46 10.85 6.98
C ALA A 38 4.82 10.26 7.37
N PHE A 39 5.12 9.07 6.91
CA PHE A 39 6.42 8.45 7.09
C PHE A 39 7.34 8.63 5.89
N HIS A 40 6.96 9.53 4.98
CA HIS A 40 7.74 9.87 3.79
C HIS A 40 7.95 8.67 2.86
N MET A 41 6.94 7.83 2.77
CA MET A 41 6.95 6.72 1.81
C MET A 41 6.41 7.19 0.47
N ASN A 42 6.82 6.49 -0.57
CA ASN A 42 6.19 6.63 -1.87
C ASN A 42 4.97 5.73 -1.91
N VAL A 43 3.86 6.22 -2.46
CA VAL A 43 2.62 5.45 -2.50
C VAL A 43 2.19 5.25 -3.95
N ILE A 44 1.97 4.00 -4.31
CA ILE A 44 1.37 3.63 -5.59
C ILE A 44 0.20 2.71 -5.30
N TYR A 45 -0.72 2.59 -6.25
CA TYR A 45 -1.90 1.77 -6.00
C TYR A 45 -2.38 1.08 -7.28
N TYR A 46 -3.18 0.05 -7.05
CA TYR A 46 -3.87 -0.66 -8.10
C TYR A 46 -5.34 -0.78 -7.74
N ASN A 47 -6.22 -0.34 -8.63
CA ASN A 47 -7.66 -0.57 -8.57
C ASN A 47 -8.08 -1.17 -9.89
N ARG A 48 -9.05 -2.09 -9.84
CA ARG A 48 -9.48 -2.72 -11.08
C ARG A 48 -10.18 -1.73 -12.00
N ARG A 49 -10.96 -0.81 -11.46
CA ARG A 49 -11.81 0.02 -12.29
C ARG A 49 -11.76 1.50 -11.98
N SER A 50 -11.31 1.90 -10.81
CA SER A 50 -11.41 3.29 -10.41
C SER A 50 -10.04 3.93 -10.35
N THR A 51 -10.04 5.25 -10.52
CA THR A 51 -8.83 6.06 -10.40
C THR A 51 -9.00 6.98 -9.20
N VAL A 52 -7.94 7.11 -8.42
CA VAL A 52 -7.93 7.98 -7.24
C VAL A 52 -6.94 9.10 -7.50
N GLU A 53 -7.43 10.33 -7.44
CA GLU A 53 -6.57 11.48 -7.65
C GLU A 53 -5.56 11.64 -6.53
N GLY A 54 -4.40 12.14 -6.89
CA GLY A 54 -3.36 12.41 -5.91
C GLY A 54 -2.39 11.28 -5.72
N TYR A 55 -2.62 10.14 -6.35
CA TYR A 55 -1.76 8.98 -6.21
C TYR A 55 -1.49 8.35 -7.56
N GLU A 56 -0.37 7.70 -7.68
CA GLU A 56 0.00 7.06 -8.94
C GLU A 56 -0.66 5.70 -9.08
N ARG A 57 -1.44 5.52 -10.13
CA ARG A 57 -2.08 4.24 -10.43
C ARG A 57 -1.17 3.41 -11.31
N VAL A 58 -0.98 2.16 -10.96
CA VAL A 58 -0.16 1.23 -11.74
C VAL A 58 -0.93 -0.08 -11.91
N ASP A 59 -0.46 -0.93 -12.82
CA ASP A 59 -1.06 -2.25 -12.93
C ASP A 59 -0.52 -3.13 -11.79
N LEU A 60 -1.15 -4.29 -11.63
CA LEU A 60 -0.83 -5.14 -10.50
C LEU A 60 0.62 -5.65 -10.56
N ASP A 61 1.07 -6.03 -11.75
CA ASP A 61 2.43 -6.53 -11.90
C ASP A 61 3.46 -5.47 -11.54
N THR A 62 3.25 -4.25 -12.02
CA THR A 62 4.14 -3.14 -11.71
C THR A 62 4.14 -2.84 -10.23
N LEU A 63 2.95 -2.87 -9.60
CA LEU A 63 2.84 -2.62 -8.18
C LEU A 63 3.66 -3.62 -7.38
N LEU A 64 3.54 -4.89 -7.72
CA LEU A 64 4.26 -5.92 -6.98
C LEU A 64 5.76 -5.81 -7.18
N LYS A 65 6.19 -5.38 -8.35
CA LYS A 65 7.62 -5.23 -8.63
C LYS A 65 8.23 -4.01 -7.94
N ARG A 66 7.47 -2.93 -7.87
CA ARG A 66 8.00 -1.67 -7.33
C ARG A 66 7.83 -1.52 -5.84
N SER A 67 6.91 -2.27 -5.24
CA SER A 67 6.57 -2.08 -3.83
C SER A 67 7.54 -2.79 -2.92
N ASP A 68 7.95 -2.08 -1.87
CA ASP A 68 8.67 -2.70 -0.76
C ASP A 68 7.70 -3.34 0.23
N PHE A 69 6.51 -2.76 0.34
CA PHE A 69 5.44 -3.25 1.20
C PHE A 69 4.14 -3.20 0.43
N VAL A 70 3.26 -4.16 0.67
CA VAL A 70 1.97 -4.21 -0.01
C VAL A 70 0.86 -4.30 1.02
N SER A 71 -0.16 -3.46 0.84
CA SER A 71 -1.34 -3.44 1.69
C SER A 71 -2.55 -3.80 0.85
N ILE A 72 -3.31 -4.80 1.27
CA ILE A 72 -4.43 -5.32 0.47
C ILE A 72 -5.73 -4.98 1.17
N HIS A 73 -6.60 -4.29 0.46
CA HIS A 73 -7.88 -3.81 0.99
C HIS A 73 -9.08 -4.26 0.17
N THR A 74 -8.89 -5.26 -0.68
CA THR A 74 -9.98 -5.87 -1.43
C THR A 74 -9.99 -7.36 -1.15
N PRO A 75 -11.12 -8.03 -1.37
CA PRO A 75 -11.12 -9.49 -1.26
C PRO A 75 -10.13 -10.07 -2.26
N LEU A 76 -9.44 -11.10 -1.82
CA LEU A 76 -8.50 -11.77 -2.70
C LEU A 76 -9.25 -12.46 -3.82
N THR A 77 -8.81 -12.23 -5.06
CA THR A 77 -9.32 -12.92 -6.22
C THR A 77 -8.30 -13.96 -6.64
N ASP A 78 -8.68 -14.81 -7.59
CA ASP A 78 -7.72 -15.76 -8.10
C ASP A 78 -6.50 -15.07 -8.66
N GLU A 79 -6.70 -13.93 -9.30
CA GLU A 79 -5.60 -13.16 -9.85
C GLU A 79 -4.61 -12.71 -8.78
N THR A 80 -5.11 -12.06 -7.73
CA THR A 80 -4.24 -11.54 -6.69
C THR A 80 -3.66 -12.66 -5.84
N ARG A 81 -4.44 -13.71 -5.61
CA ARG A 81 -3.95 -14.84 -4.83
C ARG A 81 -2.79 -15.54 -5.52
N HIS A 82 -2.88 -15.68 -6.83
CA HIS A 82 -1.79 -16.30 -7.59
C HIS A 82 -0.51 -15.51 -7.51
N MET A 83 -0.60 -14.20 -7.54
CA MET A 83 0.58 -13.37 -7.56
C MET A 83 1.21 -13.18 -6.20
N ILE A 84 0.43 -13.28 -5.13
CA ILE A 84 0.89 -12.95 -3.79
C ILE A 84 1.06 -14.19 -2.93
N GLY A 85 0.27 -15.20 -3.15
CA GLY A 85 0.19 -16.39 -2.30
C GLY A 85 1.24 -17.46 -2.54
N LYS A 86 2.30 -17.10 -3.14
CA LYS A 86 3.33 -18.07 -3.45
C LYS A 86 4.04 -18.59 -2.25
#